data_6dbfd385d7c4cb1c78a85c050b4c9ffd
#
_entry.id   6dbfd385d7c4cb1c78a85c050b4c9ffd
#
_cell.length_a   1.000
_cell.length_b   1.000
_cell.length_c   1.000
_cell.angle_alpha   90.00
_cell.angle_beta   90.00
_cell.angle_gamma   90.00
#
_symmetry.space_group_name_H-M   'P 1'
#
loop_
_entity.id
_entity.type
_entity.pdbx_description
1 polymer ?
#
loop_
_entity_poly.entity_id
_entity_poly.type
_entity_poly.pdbx_seq_one_letter_code
_entity_poly.pdbx_strand_id
1 'polypeptide(L)'
;MINVLAVASEVYPFVKTGGLADVVGALPAALAAHDVAMRVMMPGYPAVKAALGAAPAVHHYAELFGGPATILAGRAAGLDLLVVDAPHLFDRPGNPYLGPDGKEWPDNWRRFAALSLAAADVGRGAVPSFVPEVVHAHDWQAALAAAYLRFTYGERARSVVTIHNLAFQGSFPVTIFAGLGLPPEALAIEGIEYYGGIGFLKGGLHYADAITTVSPTYAEEICTPGSGMGLDGL
;
A
#
# COMPACT_ATOMS: atom_id res chain seq x y z
N MET A 1 -11.27 -17.93 11.19
CA MET A 1 -10.45 -17.56 10.02
C MET A 1 -10.48 -16.05 9.92
N ILE A 2 -9.33 -15.39 9.93
CA ILE A 2 -9.19 -13.93 9.86
C ILE A 2 -8.98 -13.52 8.39
N ASN A 3 -9.78 -12.56 7.90
CA ASN A 3 -9.63 -12.03 6.56
C ASN A 3 -8.61 -10.88 6.55
N VAL A 4 -7.57 -11.00 5.73
CA VAL A 4 -6.50 -10.02 5.61
C VAL A 4 -6.39 -9.52 4.17
N LEU A 5 -6.27 -8.21 4.00
CA LEU A 5 -5.90 -7.57 2.74
C LEU A 5 -4.43 -7.19 2.80
N ALA A 6 -3.54 -7.93 2.14
CA ALA A 6 -2.16 -7.50 1.92
C ALA A 6 -2.13 -6.48 0.78
N VAL A 7 -1.42 -5.36 0.97
CA VAL A 7 -1.36 -4.25 0.01
C VAL A 7 0.09 -3.97 -0.34
N ALA A 8 0.46 -4.11 -1.60
CA ALA A 8 1.84 -3.91 -2.03
C ALA A 8 1.93 -3.37 -3.47
N SER A 9 3.01 -2.66 -3.74
CA SER A 9 3.33 -2.19 -5.10
C SER A 9 3.92 -3.27 -5.99
N GLU A 10 4.43 -4.34 -5.40
CA GLU A 10 5.09 -5.47 -6.08
C GLU A 10 4.62 -6.79 -5.50
N VAL A 11 4.42 -7.79 -6.36
CA VAL A 11 4.04 -9.16 -5.98
C VAL A 11 4.63 -10.14 -6.99
N TYR A 12 5.42 -11.10 -6.52
CA TYR A 12 5.90 -12.19 -7.35
C TYR A 12 4.75 -13.16 -7.71
N PRO A 13 4.62 -13.63 -8.96
CA PRO A 13 5.58 -13.50 -10.06
C PRO A 13 5.31 -12.33 -11.03
N PHE A 14 4.38 -11.42 -10.74
CA PHE A 14 3.91 -10.41 -11.69
C PHE A 14 4.88 -9.25 -11.88
N VAL A 15 5.32 -8.67 -10.76
CA VAL A 15 6.22 -7.52 -10.72
C VAL A 15 7.17 -7.70 -9.55
N LYS A 16 8.46 -7.56 -9.79
CA LYS A 16 9.51 -7.70 -8.78
C LYS A 16 10.68 -6.78 -9.07
N THR A 17 11.06 -5.96 -8.10
CA THR A 17 12.30 -5.20 -8.09
C THR A 17 13.19 -5.59 -6.91
N GLY A 18 12.62 -6.06 -5.81
CA GLY A 18 13.31 -6.44 -4.59
C GLY A 18 12.67 -7.62 -3.85
N GLY A 19 13.04 -7.79 -2.59
CA GLY A 19 12.55 -8.88 -1.72
C GLY A 19 11.09 -8.73 -1.28
N LEU A 20 10.53 -7.52 -1.33
CA LEU A 20 9.13 -7.26 -0.98
C LEU A 20 8.18 -8.15 -1.77
N ALA A 21 8.40 -8.26 -3.07
CA ALA A 21 7.55 -9.05 -3.95
C ALA A 21 7.51 -10.54 -3.56
N ASP A 22 8.64 -11.11 -3.16
CA ASP A 22 8.74 -12.51 -2.73
C ASP A 22 7.94 -12.75 -1.45
N VAL A 23 8.09 -11.85 -0.46
CA VAL A 23 7.37 -11.94 0.81
C VAL A 23 5.86 -11.87 0.57
N VAL A 24 5.38 -10.86 -0.16
CA VAL A 24 3.94 -10.68 -0.40
C VAL A 24 3.36 -11.83 -1.21
N GLY A 25 4.10 -12.36 -2.19
CA GLY A 25 3.67 -13.52 -2.98
C GLY A 25 3.60 -14.84 -2.19
N ALA A 26 4.46 -15.00 -1.18
CA ALA A 26 4.52 -16.22 -0.37
C ALA A 26 3.60 -16.19 0.87
N LEU A 27 3.32 -15.01 1.40
CA LEU A 27 2.63 -14.81 2.68
C LEU A 27 1.23 -15.44 2.73
N PRO A 28 0.37 -15.36 1.68
CA PRO A 28 -0.95 -15.98 1.71
C PRO A 28 -0.90 -17.48 1.97
N ALA A 29 -0.01 -18.20 1.29
CA ALA A 29 0.15 -19.64 1.48
C ALA A 29 0.73 -20.00 2.86
N ALA A 30 1.69 -19.21 3.34
CA ALA A 30 2.32 -19.42 4.64
C ALA A 30 1.32 -19.22 5.79
N LEU A 31 0.44 -18.23 5.69
CA LEU A 31 -0.53 -17.89 6.75
C LEU A 31 -1.82 -18.73 6.69
N ALA A 32 -2.09 -19.41 5.60
CA ALA A 32 -3.28 -20.27 5.47
C ALA A 32 -3.33 -21.36 6.56
N ALA A 33 -2.17 -21.90 6.97
CA ALA A 33 -2.05 -22.88 8.05
C ALA A 33 -2.38 -22.30 9.46
N HIS A 34 -2.51 -20.98 9.57
CA HIS A 34 -2.81 -20.26 10.81
C HIS A 34 -4.21 -19.63 10.80
N ASP A 35 -5.14 -20.20 10.05
CA ASP A 35 -6.53 -19.71 9.91
C ASP A 35 -6.63 -18.26 9.40
N VAL A 36 -5.71 -17.84 8.54
CA VAL A 36 -5.73 -16.55 7.86
C VAL A 36 -6.08 -16.73 6.39
N ALA A 37 -7.14 -16.07 5.96
CA ALA A 37 -7.50 -15.94 4.54
C ALA A 37 -6.99 -14.60 4.02
N MET A 38 -5.97 -14.62 3.16
CA MET A 38 -5.33 -13.41 2.66
C MET A 38 -5.61 -13.21 1.17
N ARG A 39 -6.10 -12.02 0.84
CA ARG A 39 -6.10 -11.50 -0.54
C ARG A 39 -5.03 -10.44 -0.70
N VAL A 40 -4.49 -10.33 -1.91
CA VAL A 40 -3.43 -9.38 -2.21
C VAL A 40 -3.97 -8.28 -3.10
N MET A 41 -3.81 -7.02 -2.68
CA MET A 41 -4.12 -5.85 -3.49
C MET A 41 -2.83 -5.26 -4.07
N MET A 42 -2.86 -4.99 -5.37
CA MET A 42 -1.75 -4.39 -6.09
C MET A 42 -2.22 -3.50 -7.25
N PRO A 43 -1.34 -2.61 -7.77
CA PRO A 43 -1.66 -1.81 -8.94
C PRO A 43 -1.89 -2.64 -10.21
N GLY A 44 -2.79 -2.16 -11.07
CA GLY A 44 -3.09 -2.74 -12.37
C GLY A 44 -2.03 -2.43 -13.42
N TYR A 45 -0.79 -2.83 -13.17
CA TYR A 45 0.27 -2.74 -14.18
C TYR A 45 -0.06 -3.61 -15.39
N PRO A 46 0.46 -3.31 -16.60
CA PRO A 46 0.18 -4.10 -17.79
C PRO A 46 0.39 -5.61 -17.62
N ALA A 47 1.48 -6.01 -16.96
CA ALA A 47 1.78 -7.43 -16.71
C ALA A 47 0.76 -8.09 -15.78
N VAL A 48 0.28 -7.35 -14.76
CA VAL A 48 -0.72 -7.83 -13.80
C VAL A 48 -2.07 -8.04 -14.50
N LYS A 49 -2.51 -7.04 -15.28
CA LYS A 49 -3.76 -7.14 -16.05
C LYS A 49 -3.71 -8.27 -17.08
N ALA A 50 -2.59 -8.44 -17.76
CA ALA A 50 -2.39 -9.54 -18.70
C ALA A 50 -2.49 -10.91 -18.01
N ALA A 51 -1.89 -11.07 -16.83
CA ALA A 51 -1.94 -12.32 -16.06
C ALA A 51 -3.32 -12.58 -15.44
N LEU A 52 -4.05 -11.53 -15.05
CA LEU A 52 -5.38 -11.63 -14.48
C LEU A 52 -6.44 -11.98 -15.55
N GLY A 53 -6.24 -11.54 -16.80
CA GLY A 53 -7.19 -11.73 -17.88
C GLY A 53 -8.52 -11.01 -17.65
N ALA A 54 -9.61 -11.62 -18.10
CA ALA A 54 -10.95 -11.06 -17.89
C ALA A 54 -11.38 -11.31 -16.43
N ALA A 55 -11.42 -10.25 -15.64
CA ALA A 55 -11.82 -10.27 -14.24
C ALA A 55 -12.96 -9.27 -13.99
N PRO A 56 -13.96 -9.61 -13.16
CA PRO A 56 -15.05 -8.70 -12.83
C PRO A 56 -14.55 -7.51 -12.01
N ALA A 57 -15.13 -6.34 -12.30
CA ALA A 57 -15.01 -5.18 -11.44
C ALA A 57 -15.92 -5.35 -10.22
N VAL A 58 -15.36 -5.20 -9.03
CA VAL A 58 -16.06 -5.34 -7.75
C VAL A 58 -16.28 -4.00 -7.05
N HIS A 59 -15.60 -2.95 -7.51
CA HIS A 59 -15.79 -1.57 -7.06
C HIS A 59 -15.42 -0.59 -8.17
N HIS A 60 -16.09 0.58 -8.21
CA HIS A 60 -15.89 1.61 -9.21
C HIS A 60 -15.67 2.97 -8.56
N TYR A 61 -14.66 3.67 -9.03
CA TYR A 61 -14.40 5.06 -8.72
C TYR A 61 -14.74 5.91 -9.94
N ALA A 62 -15.61 6.91 -9.76
CA ALA A 62 -15.78 7.96 -10.79
C ALA A 62 -14.51 8.79 -10.93
N GLU A 63 -13.83 9.00 -9.79
CA GLU A 63 -12.59 9.77 -9.66
C GLU A 63 -11.70 9.10 -8.61
N LEU A 64 -10.49 8.71 -8.98
CA LEU A 64 -9.42 8.26 -8.10
C LEU A 64 -8.11 8.93 -8.52
N PHE A 65 -7.73 10.02 -7.87
CA PHE A 65 -6.50 10.78 -8.14
C PHE A 65 -6.31 11.19 -9.62
N GLY A 66 -7.33 11.73 -10.26
CA GLY A 66 -7.24 12.35 -11.59
C GLY A 66 -7.90 11.56 -12.72
N GLY A 67 -8.66 10.50 -12.40
CA GLY A 67 -9.40 9.76 -13.42
C GLY A 67 -10.23 8.61 -12.85
N PRO A 68 -11.05 7.97 -13.70
CA PRO A 68 -11.85 6.83 -13.29
C PRO A 68 -10.96 5.61 -13.00
N ALA A 69 -11.39 4.79 -12.04
CA ALA A 69 -10.71 3.56 -11.71
C ALA A 69 -11.70 2.47 -11.29
N THR A 70 -11.22 1.22 -11.28
CA THR A 70 -11.98 0.07 -10.78
C THR A 70 -11.10 -0.81 -9.91
N ILE A 71 -11.73 -1.57 -9.01
CA ILE A 71 -11.07 -2.70 -8.37
C ILE A 71 -11.55 -3.96 -9.09
N LEU A 72 -10.62 -4.68 -9.72
CA LEU A 72 -10.88 -5.98 -10.34
C LEU A 72 -10.57 -7.09 -9.33
N ALA A 73 -11.39 -8.14 -9.30
CA ALA A 73 -11.17 -9.30 -8.45
C ALA A 73 -10.96 -10.56 -9.29
N GLY A 74 -9.93 -11.34 -8.99
CA GLY A 74 -9.67 -12.59 -9.70
C GLY A 74 -8.52 -13.40 -9.10
N ARG A 75 -8.16 -14.48 -9.78
CA ARG A 75 -7.03 -15.33 -9.38
C ARG A 75 -5.99 -15.42 -10.48
N ALA A 76 -4.73 -15.25 -10.09
CA ALA A 76 -3.60 -15.51 -10.99
C ALA A 76 -2.41 -16.02 -10.19
N ALA A 77 -1.61 -16.91 -10.76
CA ALA A 77 -0.43 -17.53 -10.13
C ALA A 77 -0.69 -18.09 -8.70
N GLY A 78 -1.90 -18.61 -8.45
CA GLY A 78 -2.27 -19.16 -7.15
C GLY A 78 -2.72 -18.13 -6.11
N LEU A 79 -2.68 -16.84 -6.41
CA LEU A 79 -3.07 -15.76 -5.52
C LEU A 79 -4.48 -15.25 -5.80
N ASP A 80 -5.23 -14.94 -4.74
CA ASP A 80 -6.48 -14.20 -4.82
C ASP A 80 -6.17 -12.71 -4.83
N LEU A 81 -6.48 -12.04 -5.94
CA LEU A 81 -6.06 -10.67 -6.21
C LEU A 81 -7.23 -9.69 -6.19
N LEU A 82 -6.98 -8.50 -5.65
CA LEU A 82 -7.71 -7.27 -5.91
C LEU A 82 -6.76 -6.31 -6.65
N VAL A 83 -7.10 -5.95 -7.88
CA VAL A 83 -6.23 -5.13 -8.74
C VAL A 83 -6.83 -3.75 -8.91
N VAL A 84 -6.09 -2.72 -8.55
CA VAL A 84 -6.49 -1.32 -8.75
C VAL A 84 -6.22 -0.95 -10.21
N ASP A 85 -7.22 -1.12 -11.06
CA ASP A 85 -7.16 -0.73 -12.48
C ASP A 85 -7.47 0.76 -12.64
N ALA A 86 -6.42 1.55 -12.66
CA ALA A 86 -6.40 2.98 -12.87
C ALA A 86 -5.39 3.30 -13.98
N PRO A 87 -5.78 3.20 -15.27
CA PRO A 87 -4.84 3.29 -16.39
C PRO A 87 -4.04 4.60 -16.42
N HIS A 88 -4.64 5.72 -16.01
CA HIS A 88 -3.98 7.02 -15.92
C HIS A 88 -2.81 7.04 -14.91
N LEU A 89 -2.79 6.10 -13.93
CA LEU A 89 -1.75 5.97 -12.91
C LEU A 89 -0.77 4.83 -13.20
N PHE A 90 -1.26 3.69 -13.68
CA PHE A 90 -0.50 2.44 -13.67
C PHE A 90 -0.24 1.81 -15.04
N ASP A 91 -0.92 2.25 -16.11
CA ASP A 91 -0.67 1.75 -17.46
C ASP A 91 0.55 2.43 -18.08
N ARG A 92 1.73 2.07 -17.56
CA ARG A 92 3.02 2.63 -17.94
C ARG A 92 4.04 1.52 -18.14
N PRO A 93 4.93 1.65 -19.14
CA PRO A 93 5.98 0.67 -19.38
C PRO A 93 7.09 0.78 -18.33
N GLY A 94 7.82 -0.32 -18.14
CA GLY A 94 9.06 -0.34 -17.38
C GLY A 94 8.90 -0.64 -15.89
N ASN A 95 9.74 -0.01 -15.11
CA ASN A 95 9.81 -0.19 -13.66
C ASN A 95 8.58 0.43 -12.96
N PRO A 96 8.07 -0.17 -11.88
CA PRO A 96 6.95 0.40 -11.13
C PRO A 96 7.17 1.82 -10.60
N TYR A 97 8.41 2.22 -10.39
CA TYR A 97 8.78 3.48 -9.73
C TYR A 97 9.43 4.49 -10.67
N LEU A 98 10.11 4.01 -11.73
CA LEU A 98 10.97 4.82 -12.58
C LEU A 98 10.40 4.93 -13.99
N GLY A 99 10.56 6.11 -14.57
CA GLY A 99 10.30 6.35 -15.98
C GLY A 99 11.42 5.81 -16.89
N PRO A 100 11.23 5.93 -18.21
CA PRO A 100 12.24 5.48 -19.19
C PRO A 100 13.60 6.19 -19.09
N ASP A 101 13.61 7.35 -18.46
CA ASP A 101 14.84 8.13 -18.19
C ASP A 101 15.57 7.71 -16.90
N GLY A 102 15.07 6.68 -16.21
CA GLY A 102 15.63 6.17 -14.96
C GLY A 102 15.33 7.03 -13.73
N LYS A 103 14.51 8.07 -13.88
CA LYS A 103 14.06 8.90 -12.75
C LYS A 103 12.71 8.47 -12.24
N GLU A 104 12.43 8.79 -10.98
CA GLU A 104 11.12 8.56 -10.40
C GLU A 104 10.03 9.32 -11.17
N TRP A 105 8.87 8.68 -11.30
CA TRP A 105 7.70 9.36 -11.85
C TRP A 105 7.31 10.52 -10.93
N PRO A 106 7.12 11.74 -11.46
CA PRO A 106 6.78 12.93 -10.65
C PRO A 106 5.46 12.78 -9.87
N ASP A 107 4.60 11.90 -10.32
CA ASP A 107 3.31 11.61 -9.73
C ASP A 107 3.29 10.29 -8.91
N ASN A 108 4.44 9.76 -8.50
CA ASN A 108 4.48 8.57 -7.64
C ASN A 108 3.67 8.75 -6.36
N TRP A 109 3.62 9.97 -5.81
CA TRP A 109 2.76 10.27 -4.68
C TRP A 109 1.27 10.01 -4.96
N ARG A 110 0.75 10.39 -6.15
CA ARG A 110 -0.63 10.12 -6.57
C ARG A 110 -0.88 8.63 -6.73
N ARG A 111 0.03 7.95 -7.40
CA ARG A 111 -0.05 6.53 -7.72
C ARG A 111 -0.19 5.71 -6.46
N PHE A 112 0.66 5.97 -5.48
CA PHE A 112 0.67 5.18 -4.25
C PHE A 112 -0.30 5.70 -3.17
N ALA A 113 -0.69 6.96 -3.22
CA ALA A 113 -1.86 7.44 -2.47
C ALA A 113 -3.15 6.77 -2.97
N ALA A 114 -3.32 6.61 -4.29
CA ALA A 114 -4.47 5.91 -4.88
C ALA A 114 -4.54 4.44 -4.45
N LEU A 115 -3.40 3.72 -4.45
CA LEU A 115 -3.33 2.34 -3.93
C LEU A 115 -3.74 2.28 -2.46
N SER A 116 -3.21 3.19 -1.66
CA SER A 116 -3.46 3.28 -0.22
C SER A 116 -4.92 3.62 0.10
N LEU A 117 -5.52 4.56 -0.63
CA LEU A 117 -6.93 4.93 -0.47
C LEU A 117 -7.84 3.78 -0.87
N ALA A 118 -7.58 3.12 -2.01
CA ALA A 118 -8.35 1.96 -2.44
C ALA A 118 -8.30 0.82 -1.40
N ALA A 119 -7.15 0.60 -0.79
CA ALA A 119 -6.99 -0.38 0.28
C ALA A 119 -7.81 -0.01 1.53
N ALA A 120 -7.79 1.26 1.93
CA ALA A 120 -8.60 1.76 3.04
C ALA A 120 -10.10 1.63 2.75
N ASP A 121 -10.54 1.91 1.51
CA ASP A 121 -11.93 1.73 1.11
C ASP A 121 -12.39 0.27 1.20
N VAL A 122 -11.55 -0.68 0.77
CA VAL A 122 -11.82 -2.11 0.98
C VAL A 122 -11.85 -2.45 2.46
N GLY A 123 -10.95 -1.90 3.25
CA GLY A 123 -10.93 -2.03 4.71
C GLY A 123 -12.17 -1.47 5.43
N ARG A 124 -12.98 -0.67 4.72
CA ARG A 124 -14.27 -0.11 5.18
C ARG A 124 -15.48 -0.82 4.56
N GLY A 125 -15.26 -1.86 3.78
CA GLY A 125 -16.33 -2.64 3.17
C GLY A 125 -16.75 -2.21 1.76
N ALA A 126 -15.94 -1.44 1.03
CA ALA A 126 -16.24 -1.05 -0.36
C ALA A 126 -16.38 -2.25 -1.31
N VAL A 127 -15.88 -3.41 -0.93
CA VAL A 127 -16.06 -4.69 -1.64
C VAL A 127 -16.86 -5.63 -0.74
N PRO A 128 -18.21 -5.66 -0.82
CA PRO A 128 -19.06 -6.43 0.10
C PRO A 128 -18.80 -7.94 0.11
N SER A 129 -18.25 -8.48 -0.98
CA SER A 129 -17.88 -9.90 -1.07
C SER A 129 -16.56 -10.24 -0.33
N PHE A 130 -15.85 -9.24 0.18
CA PHE A 130 -14.64 -9.40 0.95
C PHE A 130 -14.42 -8.19 1.87
N VAL A 131 -14.76 -8.34 3.13
CA VAL A 131 -14.53 -7.34 4.17
C VAL A 131 -13.37 -7.84 5.04
N PRO A 132 -12.16 -7.24 4.93
CA PRO A 132 -11.03 -7.64 5.74
C PRO A 132 -11.14 -7.12 7.17
N GLU A 133 -10.65 -7.91 8.13
CA GLU A 133 -10.47 -7.49 9.52
C GLU A 133 -9.14 -6.74 9.68
N VAL A 134 -8.17 -7.01 8.78
CA VAL A 134 -6.85 -6.39 8.78
C VAL A 134 -6.47 -5.93 7.36
N VAL A 135 -6.01 -4.70 7.25
CA VAL A 135 -5.28 -4.17 6.07
C VAL A 135 -3.79 -4.18 6.41
N HIS A 136 -3.03 -5.02 5.72
CA HIS A 136 -1.60 -5.22 5.91
C HIS A 136 -0.84 -4.51 4.79
N ALA A 137 -0.38 -3.32 5.05
CA ALA A 137 0.36 -2.49 4.10
C ALA A 137 1.86 -2.81 4.12
N HIS A 138 2.48 -2.88 2.94
CA HIS A 138 3.89 -3.18 2.78
C HIS A 138 4.64 -1.98 2.22
N ASP A 139 5.61 -1.47 2.97
CA ASP A 139 6.46 -0.31 2.68
C ASP A 139 5.68 0.99 2.42
N TRP A 140 6.40 2.05 2.06
CA TRP A 140 5.87 3.40 1.89
C TRP A 140 4.76 3.49 0.82
N GLN A 141 4.79 2.62 -0.17
CA GLN A 141 3.83 2.63 -1.27
C GLN A 141 2.40 2.28 -0.84
N ALA A 142 2.26 1.56 0.26
CA ALA A 142 0.96 1.18 0.81
C ALA A 142 0.69 1.80 2.19
N ALA A 143 1.70 2.41 2.82
CA ALA A 143 1.66 2.84 4.21
C ALA A 143 0.55 3.85 4.53
N LEU A 144 0.21 4.77 3.60
CA LEU A 144 -0.87 5.74 3.82
C LEU A 144 -2.25 5.09 4.01
N ALA A 145 -2.43 3.80 3.71
CA ALA A 145 -3.68 3.09 4.01
C ALA A 145 -4.02 3.17 5.51
N ALA A 146 -3.02 3.13 6.40
CA ALA A 146 -3.23 3.30 7.84
C ALA A 146 -3.76 4.70 8.18
N ALA A 147 -3.21 5.75 7.55
CA ALA A 147 -3.70 7.12 7.72
C ALA A 147 -5.14 7.28 7.20
N TYR A 148 -5.44 6.78 6.00
CA TYR A 148 -6.79 6.84 5.46
C TYR A 148 -7.80 6.08 6.32
N LEU A 149 -7.45 4.93 6.87
CA LEU A 149 -8.29 4.19 7.81
C LEU A 149 -8.49 4.97 9.10
N ARG A 150 -7.45 5.62 9.63
CA ARG A 150 -7.50 6.37 10.90
C ARG A 150 -8.48 7.54 10.85
N PHE A 151 -8.53 8.26 9.73
CA PHE A 151 -9.40 9.43 9.55
C PHE A 151 -10.78 9.11 8.98
N THR A 152 -11.17 7.86 9.05
CA THR A 152 -12.49 7.40 8.60
C THR A 152 -13.44 7.26 9.78
N TYR A 153 -14.69 7.67 9.59
CA TYR A 153 -15.77 7.44 10.55
C TYR A 153 -16.37 6.04 10.37
N GLY A 154 -16.74 5.43 11.49
CA GLY A 154 -17.40 4.12 11.51
C GLY A 154 -16.45 2.94 11.69
N GLU A 155 -16.96 1.73 11.42
CA GLU A 155 -16.18 0.49 11.49
C GLU A 155 -15.13 0.45 10.39
N ARG A 156 -13.95 -0.01 10.74
CA ARG A 156 -12.82 -0.17 9.83
C ARG A 156 -11.97 -1.38 10.19
N ALA A 157 -11.26 -1.92 9.21
CA ALA A 157 -10.21 -2.89 9.46
C ALA A 157 -9.10 -2.32 10.37
N ARG A 158 -8.42 -3.19 11.11
CA ARG A 158 -7.15 -2.85 11.75
C ARG A 158 -6.06 -2.72 10.70
N SER A 159 -5.04 -1.92 11.00
CA SER A 159 -3.92 -1.68 10.09
C SER A 159 -2.61 -2.24 10.63
N VAL A 160 -1.88 -2.95 9.77
CA VAL A 160 -0.51 -3.39 10.01
C VAL A 160 0.38 -2.80 8.93
N VAL A 161 1.52 -2.23 9.29
CA VAL A 161 2.52 -1.74 8.33
C VAL A 161 3.80 -2.56 8.50
N THR A 162 4.26 -3.18 7.41
CA THR A 162 5.55 -3.89 7.38
C THR A 162 6.61 -3.05 6.71
N ILE A 163 7.73 -2.86 7.38
CA ILE A 163 8.94 -2.23 6.85
C ILE A 163 9.83 -3.33 6.26
N HIS A 164 10.03 -3.30 4.93
CA HIS A 164 10.99 -4.17 4.26
C HIS A 164 12.35 -3.49 4.12
N ASN A 165 12.35 -2.20 3.80
CA ASN A 165 13.57 -1.40 3.71
C ASN A 165 13.30 0.07 4.06
N LEU A 166 13.77 0.48 5.23
CA LEU A 166 13.58 1.82 5.79
C LEU A 166 14.25 2.95 4.96
N ALA A 167 15.19 2.59 4.09
CA ALA A 167 15.84 3.57 3.20
C ALA A 167 14.87 4.21 2.20
N PHE A 168 13.75 3.54 1.91
CA PHE A 168 12.70 4.04 1.02
C PHE A 168 11.51 4.53 1.86
N GLN A 169 11.35 5.85 1.97
CA GLN A 169 10.38 6.45 2.89
C GLN A 169 9.17 7.09 2.21
N GLY A 170 9.24 7.33 0.89
CA GLY A 170 8.17 8.03 0.17
C GLY A 170 8.01 9.46 0.66
N SER A 171 9.08 10.25 0.56
CA SER A 171 9.12 11.65 0.98
C SER A 171 8.78 12.58 -0.19
N PHE A 172 7.84 13.49 0.05
CA PHE A 172 7.31 14.39 -0.98
C PHE A 172 7.18 15.83 -0.45
N PRO A 173 7.15 16.85 -1.34
CA PRO A 173 6.91 18.22 -0.94
C PRO A 173 5.56 18.40 -0.24
N VAL A 174 5.47 19.30 0.74
CA VAL A 174 4.21 19.60 1.45
C VAL A 174 3.08 20.06 0.53
N THR A 175 3.41 20.62 -0.63
CA THR A 175 2.46 21.08 -1.64
C THR A 175 1.53 19.99 -2.17
N ILE A 176 1.88 18.70 -2.04
CA ILE A 176 1.00 17.60 -2.46
C ILE A 176 -0.15 17.35 -1.47
N PHE A 177 -0.09 17.89 -0.25
CA PHE A 177 -1.03 17.56 0.84
C PHE A 177 -2.48 17.75 0.44
N ALA A 178 -2.81 18.88 -0.19
CA ALA A 178 -4.18 19.16 -0.64
C ALA A 178 -4.72 18.11 -1.63
N GLY A 179 -3.82 17.43 -2.36
CA GLY A 179 -4.19 16.37 -3.30
C GLY A 179 -4.34 14.99 -2.66
N LEU A 180 -3.98 14.81 -1.38
CA LEU A 180 -4.10 13.51 -0.70
C LEU A 180 -5.52 13.22 -0.18
N GLY A 181 -6.38 14.26 -0.05
CA GLY A 181 -7.73 14.08 0.49
C GLY A 181 -7.77 13.73 1.98
N LEU A 182 -6.67 13.89 2.70
CA LEU A 182 -6.60 13.76 4.15
C LEU A 182 -7.06 15.05 4.84
N PRO A 183 -7.65 14.98 6.03
CA PRO A 183 -8.05 16.17 6.77
C PRO A 183 -6.83 16.95 7.29
N PRO A 184 -6.96 18.27 7.56
CA PRO A 184 -5.84 19.11 7.99
C PRO A 184 -5.07 18.57 9.22
N GLU A 185 -5.74 17.88 10.12
CA GLU A 185 -5.18 17.28 11.33
C GLU A 185 -4.14 16.19 11.01
N ALA A 186 -4.20 15.60 9.82
CA ALA A 186 -3.20 14.63 9.37
C ALA A 186 -1.84 15.27 9.12
N LEU A 187 -1.81 16.57 8.77
CA LEU A 187 -0.58 17.34 8.57
C LEU A 187 -0.06 17.89 9.90
N ALA A 188 0.38 16.99 10.76
CA ALA A 188 0.97 17.32 12.04
C ALA A 188 2.34 16.65 12.16
N ILE A 189 3.20 17.16 13.05
CA ILE A 189 4.48 16.53 13.40
C ILE A 189 4.25 15.08 13.86
N GLU A 190 3.19 14.85 14.62
CA GLU A 190 2.71 13.52 15.03
C GLU A 190 1.81 12.86 13.97
N GLY A 191 1.87 13.27 12.73
CA GLY A 191 1.08 12.75 11.62
C GLY A 191 1.93 12.40 10.41
N ILE A 192 1.56 12.91 9.23
CA ILE A 192 2.28 12.64 7.98
C ILE A 192 3.35 13.69 7.66
N GLU A 193 3.42 14.80 8.43
CA GLU A 193 4.49 15.79 8.26
C GLU A 193 5.85 15.16 8.57
N TYR A 194 6.84 15.44 7.73
CA TYR A 194 8.18 14.90 7.89
C TYR A 194 9.22 15.89 7.33
N TYR A 195 9.97 16.52 8.24
CA TYR A 195 11.01 17.53 7.93
C TYR A 195 10.56 18.61 6.94
N GLY A 196 9.38 19.18 7.15
CA GLY A 196 8.80 20.23 6.29
C GLY A 196 8.14 19.70 5.01
N GLY A 197 8.10 18.40 4.82
CA GLY A 197 7.45 17.70 3.72
C GLY A 197 6.37 16.72 4.18
N ILE A 198 6.08 15.76 3.32
CA ILE A 198 5.13 14.65 3.58
C ILE A 198 5.91 13.34 3.54
N GLY A 199 5.83 12.53 4.60
CA GLY A 199 6.40 11.19 4.67
C GLY A 199 5.30 10.12 4.64
N PHE A 200 5.23 9.32 3.57
CA PHE A 200 4.22 8.26 3.46
C PHE A 200 4.46 7.14 4.45
N LEU A 201 5.70 6.65 4.53
CA LEU A 201 6.06 5.63 5.51
C LEU A 201 5.88 6.16 6.93
N LYS A 202 6.39 7.35 7.22
CA LYS A 202 6.26 7.99 8.54
C LYS A 202 4.79 8.09 8.98
N GLY A 203 3.92 8.58 8.10
CA GLY A 203 2.49 8.65 8.39
C GLY A 203 1.85 7.29 8.58
N GLY A 204 2.25 6.31 7.76
CA GLY A 204 1.80 4.93 7.90
C GLY A 204 2.17 4.32 9.25
N LEU A 205 3.42 4.48 9.66
CA LEU A 205 3.91 3.98 10.96
C LEU A 205 3.18 4.64 12.13
N HIS A 206 3.00 5.97 12.06
CA HIS A 206 2.31 6.71 13.13
C HIS A 206 0.86 6.27 13.32
N TYR A 207 0.13 6.01 12.23
CA TYR A 207 -1.31 5.69 12.29
C TYR A 207 -1.62 4.18 12.29
N ALA A 208 -0.63 3.31 12.13
CA ALA A 208 -0.84 1.87 12.16
C ALA A 208 -1.24 1.36 13.56
N ASP A 209 -2.12 0.36 13.59
CA ASP A 209 -2.43 -0.36 14.83
C ASP A 209 -1.28 -1.29 15.26
N ALA A 210 -0.43 -1.74 14.30
CA ALA A 210 0.78 -2.50 14.56
C ALA A 210 1.83 -2.29 13.47
N ILE A 211 3.10 -2.38 13.86
CA ILE A 211 4.26 -2.29 12.98
C ILE A 211 5.02 -3.61 13.02
N THR A 212 5.47 -4.08 11.87
CA THR A 212 6.31 -5.26 11.73
C THR A 212 7.48 -5.00 10.79
N THR A 213 8.51 -5.84 10.85
CA THR A 213 9.61 -5.84 9.90
C THR A 213 10.09 -7.26 9.60
N VAL A 214 11.08 -7.41 8.73
CA VAL A 214 11.43 -8.68 8.08
C VAL A 214 12.37 -9.57 8.89
N SER A 215 12.99 -9.07 9.96
CA SER A 215 13.82 -9.89 10.85
C SER A 215 13.94 -9.29 12.25
N PRO A 216 14.18 -10.11 13.31
CA PRO A 216 14.42 -9.61 14.66
C PRO A 216 15.60 -8.65 14.74
N THR A 217 16.73 -8.97 14.09
CA THR A 217 17.91 -8.09 14.05
C THR A 217 17.59 -6.75 13.42
N TYR A 218 16.86 -6.75 12.30
CA TYR A 218 16.49 -5.51 11.63
C TYR A 218 15.53 -4.67 12.50
N ALA A 219 14.63 -5.31 13.25
CA ALA A 219 13.78 -4.61 14.21
C ALA A 219 14.59 -3.86 15.27
N GLU A 220 15.64 -4.49 15.81
CA GLU A 220 16.54 -3.84 16.76
C GLU A 220 17.33 -2.70 16.12
N GLU A 221 17.86 -2.90 14.91
CA GLU A 221 18.65 -1.91 14.18
C GLU A 221 17.86 -0.62 13.87
N ILE A 222 16.65 -0.75 13.32
CA ILE A 222 15.85 0.43 12.90
C ILE A 222 15.31 1.24 14.08
N CYS A 223 15.30 0.69 15.29
CA CYS A 223 14.96 1.40 16.52
C CYS A 223 16.16 2.19 17.10
N THR A 224 17.30 2.25 16.41
CA THR A 224 18.47 3.03 16.85
C THR A 224 18.63 4.31 16.02
N PRO A 225 19.13 5.41 16.62
CA PRO A 225 19.38 6.66 15.90
C PRO A 225 20.32 6.52 14.68
N GLY A 226 21.24 5.54 14.73
CA GLY A 226 22.20 5.30 13.64
C GLY A 226 21.58 4.65 12.39
N SER A 227 20.52 3.84 12.57
CA SER A 227 19.91 3.07 11.48
C SER A 227 18.42 3.41 11.24
N GLY A 228 17.79 4.10 12.18
CA GLY A 228 16.35 4.45 12.11
C GLY A 228 16.01 5.57 11.15
N MET A 229 17.02 6.22 10.55
CA MET A 229 16.85 7.25 9.51
C MET A 229 15.82 8.34 9.86
N GLY A 230 15.75 8.72 11.15
CA GLY A 230 14.81 9.71 11.67
C GLY A 230 13.42 9.16 12.01
N LEU A 231 13.22 7.85 11.96
CA LEU A 231 11.96 7.16 12.31
C LEU A 231 12.10 6.24 13.55
N ASP A 232 13.27 6.24 14.19
CA ASP A 232 13.63 5.39 15.34
C ASP A 232 12.79 5.63 16.60
N GLY A 233 12.06 6.74 16.65
CA GLY A 233 11.18 7.11 17.76
C GLY A 233 9.68 6.79 17.54
N LEU A 234 9.32 6.08 16.47
CA LEU A 234 7.93 5.76 16.11
C LEU A 234 7.51 4.36 16.56
#